data_83af578e7199b98e063dcd402553db73
#
_entry.id   83af578e7199b98e063dcd402553db73
#
_cell.length_a   1.000
_cell.length_b   1.000
_cell.length_c   1.000
_cell.angle_alpha   90.00
_cell.angle_beta   90.00
_cell.angle_gamma   90.00
#
_symmetry.space_group_name_H-M   'P 1'
#
loop_
_entity.id
_entity.type
_entity.pdbx_description
1 polymer ?
#
loop_
_entity_poly.entity_id
_entity_poly.type
_entity_poly.pdbx_seq_one_letter_code
_entity_poly.pdbx_strand_id
1 'polypeptide(L)'
;IFQKRLHHYLIKDAIRDENVLGFSVEYISTFRGQFDEEDQDRVAGINTNEVWMADERLEDITKHILKNHRKKTKNQQYTAIFTVQSIKMAIKYYNLFKQHADGINVASIFTYGANEPGNEDVSTEHSRDSLERIMKDYNETFGTNFSTDNFNGYFADVSKRTKKGVPGERLDILIVVDMFLTGFDSKPLNTLYVDRNLKYHTLLQAYSRTNRIEKETKPYGNIVCYRNLKYQTDEAIKLYSQTNDTNTVLMASYGEYLTEFRAALASLLQLAPTPESVDQLEAEEDQYQFVVLFRELSKLLLKLRTFDEFEFSEDTIGIVEQNYQDFKSKYFAIYEKVKKKEKGEEVSILDNLDFAIEVIQTDTINVSYILNLIRNINLEDEDERDKNVATIHRLLDQADNEDLRLKADLIRKFLDKVVPVLDKETNLDEAYNEFEEEEREGEIYDFAQNVELEPTVVNEFLAEYEYSGSLNRERVSDQINGSFIKKRRKIDRIFEFVMENTRKFMSV
;
A
#
# COMPACT_ATOMS: atom_id res chain seq x y z
N ILE A 1 -21.52 37.67 21.18
CA ILE A 1 -20.94 37.86 22.54
C ILE A 1 -19.59 38.57 22.42
N PHE A 2 -18.76 38.27 21.42
CA PHE A 2 -17.50 38.98 21.17
C PHE A 2 -17.63 39.94 20.00
N GLN A 3 -17.39 41.24 20.23
CA GLN A 3 -17.52 42.29 19.22
C GLN A 3 -16.32 42.38 18.27
N LYS A 4 -15.20 41.77 18.61
CA LYS A 4 -13.97 41.70 17.81
C LYS A 4 -13.39 40.31 17.81
N ARG A 5 -12.95 39.86 16.64
CA ARG A 5 -12.21 38.62 16.46
C ARG A 5 -10.80 38.82 17.02
N LEU A 6 -10.41 37.99 18.01
CA LEU A 6 -9.16 38.16 18.72
C LEU A 6 -8.00 37.36 18.07
N HIS A 7 -8.31 36.20 17.50
CA HIS A 7 -7.32 35.30 16.89
C HIS A 7 -7.98 34.42 15.82
N HIS A 8 -7.18 34.04 14.84
CA HIS A 8 -7.52 33.03 13.81
C HIS A 8 -6.47 31.93 13.86
N TYR A 9 -6.89 30.70 13.86
CA TYR A 9 -6.05 29.55 13.60
C TYR A 9 -6.78 28.68 12.58
N LEU A 10 -6.31 28.73 11.34
CA LEU A 10 -6.95 28.13 10.19
C LEU A 10 -6.24 26.80 9.87
N ILE A 11 -6.85 25.98 8.99
CA ILE A 11 -6.26 24.72 8.57
C ILE A 11 -4.86 24.89 7.95
N LYS A 12 -4.65 25.95 7.18
CA LYS A 12 -3.34 26.30 6.60
C LYS A 12 -2.29 26.60 7.68
N ASP A 13 -2.71 27.24 8.79
CA ASP A 13 -1.80 27.55 9.91
C ASP A 13 -1.43 26.27 10.63
N ALA A 14 -2.40 25.37 10.83
CA ALA A 14 -2.17 24.07 11.47
C ALA A 14 -1.27 23.15 10.62
N ILE A 15 -1.33 23.22 9.30
CA ILE A 15 -0.45 22.47 8.39
C ILE A 15 0.96 23.07 8.44
N ARG A 16 1.09 24.41 8.32
CA ARG A 16 2.38 25.09 8.39
C ARG A 16 3.09 24.86 9.72
N ASP A 17 2.35 24.83 10.83
CA ASP A 17 2.87 24.60 12.19
C ASP A 17 3.02 23.10 12.49
N GLU A 18 2.88 22.24 11.48
CA GLU A 18 3.01 20.77 11.57
C GLU A 18 2.11 20.12 12.64
N ASN A 19 0.95 20.70 12.93
CA ASN A 19 -0.04 20.14 13.85
C ASN A 19 -0.99 19.15 13.18
N VAL A 20 -1.14 19.25 11.85
CA VAL A 20 -1.89 18.32 10.99
C VAL A 20 -1.20 18.22 9.63
N LEU A 21 -1.53 17.16 8.87
CA LEU A 21 -1.01 16.96 7.52
C LEU A 21 -1.86 17.72 6.48
N GLY A 22 -1.29 17.99 5.31
CA GLY A 22 -2.03 18.40 4.13
C GLY A 22 -2.81 17.23 3.50
N PHE A 23 -3.46 17.50 2.34
CA PHE A 23 -4.24 16.49 1.61
C PHE A 23 -3.70 16.27 0.20
N SER A 24 -3.60 15.01 -0.21
CA SER A 24 -3.53 14.60 -1.61
C SER A 24 -4.94 14.28 -2.08
N VAL A 25 -5.45 14.97 -3.09
CA VAL A 25 -6.81 14.77 -3.59
C VAL A 25 -6.77 14.33 -5.04
N GLU A 26 -7.31 13.15 -5.30
CA GLU A 26 -7.46 12.60 -6.64
C GLU A 26 -8.91 12.59 -7.07
N TYR A 27 -9.18 12.99 -8.30
CA TYR A 27 -10.51 13.06 -8.87
C TYR A 27 -10.62 12.04 -10.00
N ILE A 28 -11.35 10.97 -9.76
CA ILE A 28 -11.60 9.89 -10.72
C ILE A 28 -12.91 10.16 -11.44
N SER A 29 -12.83 10.45 -12.74
CA SER A 29 -14.03 10.68 -13.53
C SER A 29 -14.75 9.35 -13.80
N THR A 30 -15.92 9.20 -13.22
CA THR A 30 -16.81 8.03 -13.45
C THR A 30 -17.96 8.36 -14.40
N PHE A 31 -18.01 9.57 -14.94
CA PHE A 31 -19.03 10.03 -15.90
C PHE A 31 -18.44 11.00 -16.90
N ARG A 32 -18.75 10.83 -18.18
CA ARG A 32 -18.24 11.66 -19.30
C ARG A 32 -19.25 12.73 -19.78
N GLY A 33 -20.12 13.21 -18.91
CA GLY A 33 -21.09 14.26 -19.23
C GLY A 33 -20.58 15.68 -18.89
N GLN A 34 -21.21 16.70 -19.45
CA GLN A 34 -21.03 18.08 -18.96
C GLN A 34 -21.90 18.24 -17.72
N PHE A 35 -21.26 18.49 -16.58
CA PHE A 35 -21.93 18.87 -15.34
C PHE A 35 -22.01 20.37 -15.24
N ASP A 36 -23.04 20.86 -14.54
CA ASP A 36 -23.04 22.21 -13.98
C ASP A 36 -21.98 22.24 -12.87
N GLU A 37 -21.04 23.21 -12.95
CA GLU A 37 -19.96 23.32 -11.95
C GLU A 37 -20.49 23.56 -10.54
N GLU A 38 -21.65 24.20 -10.40
CA GLU A 38 -22.26 24.52 -9.11
C GLU A 38 -23.21 23.42 -8.60
N ASP A 39 -23.86 22.65 -9.48
CA ASP A 39 -24.80 21.58 -9.11
C ASP A 39 -24.59 20.32 -9.95
N GLN A 40 -23.64 19.52 -9.53
CA GLN A 40 -23.23 18.27 -10.20
C GLN A 40 -24.28 17.17 -10.18
N ASP A 41 -25.33 17.31 -9.36
CA ASP A 41 -26.45 16.38 -9.33
C ASP A 41 -27.47 16.68 -10.44
N ARG A 42 -27.27 17.75 -11.24
CA ARG A 42 -28.16 18.13 -12.33
C ARG A 42 -27.47 18.07 -13.68
N VAL A 43 -27.84 17.09 -14.47
CA VAL A 43 -27.57 17.07 -15.91
C VAL A 43 -28.92 17.14 -16.64
N ALA A 44 -29.07 18.12 -17.52
CA ALA A 44 -30.33 18.29 -18.23
C ALA A 44 -30.73 17.04 -19.01
N GLY A 45 -31.91 16.49 -18.72
CA GLY A 45 -32.46 15.32 -19.39
C GLY A 45 -31.95 13.94 -18.91
N ILE A 46 -31.15 13.89 -17.83
CA ILE A 46 -30.65 12.63 -17.26
C ILE A 46 -31.13 12.50 -15.82
N ASN A 47 -31.65 11.32 -15.44
CA ASN A 47 -31.85 10.95 -14.06
C ASN A 47 -30.51 10.63 -13.41
N THR A 48 -29.91 11.59 -12.74
CA THR A 48 -28.58 11.44 -12.14
C THR A 48 -28.52 10.34 -11.08
N ASN A 49 -29.62 10.06 -10.38
CA ASN A 49 -29.67 8.94 -9.44
C ASN A 49 -29.49 7.58 -10.11
N GLU A 50 -30.02 7.39 -11.32
CA GLU A 50 -29.79 6.14 -12.08
C GLU A 50 -28.31 6.00 -12.47
N VAL A 51 -27.67 7.08 -12.90
CA VAL A 51 -26.25 7.11 -13.26
C VAL A 51 -25.39 6.74 -12.05
N TRP A 52 -25.65 7.39 -10.91
CA TRP A 52 -24.86 7.16 -9.70
C TRP A 52 -25.05 5.76 -9.11
N MET A 53 -26.21 5.14 -9.34
CA MET A 53 -26.57 3.81 -8.85
C MET A 53 -26.36 2.69 -9.88
N ALA A 54 -25.81 3.01 -11.06
CA ALA A 54 -25.54 2.01 -12.12
C ALA A 54 -24.58 0.92 -11.60
N ASP A 55 -24.96 -0.34 -11.76
CA ASP A 55 -24.23 -1.48 -11.20
C ASP A 55 -22.82 -1.58 -11.75
N GLU A 56 -22.62 -1.37 -13.06
CA GLU A 56 -21.30 -1.35 -13.70
C GLU A 56 -20.38 -0.29 -13.08
N ARG A 57 -20.90 0.92 -12.84
CA ARG A 57 -20.13 2.00 -12.20
C ARG A 57 -19.70 1.64 -10.78
N LEU A 58 -20.60 1.08 -9.97
CA LEU A 58 -20.30 0.67 -8.61
C LEU A 58 -19.26 -0.47 -8.59
N GLU A 59 -19.36 -1.39 -9.52
CA GLU A 59 -18.39 -2.47 -9.68
C GLU A 59 -17.01 -1.95 -10.08
N ASP A 60 -16.92 -1.03 -11.04
CA ASP A 60 -15.66 -0.42 -11.49
C ASP A 60 -14.99 0.36 -10.35
N ILE A 61 -15.75 1.13 -9.57
CA ILE A 61 -15.24 1.82 -8.38
C ILE A 61 -14.72 0.82 -7.35
N THR A 62 -15.45 -0.26 -7.10
CA THR A 62 -15.01 -1.30 -6.17
C THR A 62 -13.69 -1.93 -6.60
N LYS A 63 -13.57 -2.31 -7.89
CA LYS A 63 -12.33 -2.85 -8.46
C LYS A 63 -11.18 -1.84 -8.39
N HIS A 64 -11.45 -0.56 -8.68
CA HIS A 64 -10.47 0.51 -8.57
C HIS A 64 -9.96 0.65 -7.13
N ILE A 65 -10.87 0.67 -6.14
CA ILE A 65 -10.49 0.73 -4.72
C ILE A 65 -9.62 -0.48 -4.36
N LEU A 66 -10.05 -1.69 -4.67
CA LEU A 66 -9.32 -2.92 -4.31
C LEU A 66 -7.93 -2.98 -4.94
N LYS A 67 -7.81 -2.58 -6.22
CA LYS A 67 -6.53 -2.51 -6.93
C LYS A 67 -5.53 -1.57 -6.26
N ASN A 68 -6.00 -0.41 -5.77
CA ASN A 68 -5.14 0.65 -5.27
C ASN A 68 -5.08 0.74 -3.74
N HIS A 69 -5.93 -0.01 -3.01
CA HIS A 69 -6.07 0.11 -1.56
C HIS A 69 -4.75 -0.15 -0.81
N ARG A 70 -4.04 -1.23 -1.15
CA ARG A 70 -2.75 -1.56 -0.52
C ARG A 70 -1.73 -0.45 -0.74
N LYS A 71 -1.68 0.12 -1.95
CA LYS A 71 -0.80 1.25 -2.30
C LYS A 71 -1.13 2.50 -1.46
N LYS A 72 -2.42 2.90 -1.40
CA LYS A 72 -2.88 4.06 -0.64
C LYS A 72 -2.69 3.90 0.87
N THR A 73 -2.89 2.71 1.39
CA THR A 73 -2.80 2.40 2.83
C THR A 73 -1.44 1.84 3.25
N LYS A 74 -0.45 1.88 2.35
CA LYS A 74 0.89 1.36 2.59
C LYS A 74 0.87 -0.08 3.09
N ASN A 75 0.41 -1.00 2.22
CA ASN A 75 0.23 -2.41 2.52
C ASN A 75 -0.60 -2.64 3.80
N GLN A 76 -1.74 -1.95 3.89
CA GLN A 76 -2.64 -2.07 5.04
C GLN A 76 -2.01 -1.67 6.40
N GLN A 77 -0.95 -0.86 6.42
CA GLN A 77 -0.47 -0.21 7.66
C GLN A 77 -1.49 0.80 8.16
N TYR A 78 -2.23 1.43 7.25
CA TYR A 78 -3.25 2.42 7.50
C TYR A 78 -4.64 1.90 7.15
N THR A 79 -5.66 2.59 7.63
CA THR A 79 -7.07 2.25 7.41
C THR A 79 -7.75 3.28 6.51
N ALA A 80 -8.89 2.90 5.92
CA ALA A 80 -9.67 3.77 5.07
C ALA A 80 -11.14 3.86 5.52
N ILE A 81 -11.76 5.02 5.24
CA ILE A 81 -13.21 5.19 5.25
C ILE A 81 -13.68 5.36 3.81
N PHE A 82 -14.77 4.70 3.45
CA PHE A 82 -15.47 4.90 2.21
C PHE A 82 -16.85 5.52 2.48
N THR A 83 -17.01 6.80 2.17
CA THR A 83 -18.29 7.49 2.36
C THR A 83 -19.11 7.51 1.08
N VAL A 84 -20.38 7.15 1.21
CA VAL A 84 -21.32 7.00 0.08
C VAL A 84 -22.62 7.78 0.32
N GLN A 85 -23.37 8.03 -0.76
CA GLN A 85 -24.51 8.95 -0.75
C GLN A 85 -25.72 8.42 0.03
N SER A 86 -25.96 7.09 0.05
CA SER A 86 -27.18 6.51 0.63
C SER A 86 -26.94 5.12 1.21
N ILE A 87 -27.86 4.67 2.07
CA ILE A 87 -27.85 3.32 2.63
C ILE A 87 -27.93 2.27 1.53
N LYS A 88 -28.77 2.48 0.51
CA LYS A 88 -28.89 1.58 -0.64
C LYS A 88 -27.55 1.41 -1.37
N MET A 89 -26.82 2.50 -1.55
CA MET A 89 -25.48 2.48 -2.15
C MET A 89 -24.49 1.77 -1.24
N ALA A 90 -24.52 2.00 0.08
CA ALA A 90 -23.65 1.32 1.04
C ALA A 90 -23.84 -0.21 1.02
N ILE A 91 -25.09 -0.68 0.96
CA ILE A 91 -25.42 -2.10 0.88
C ILE A 91 -24.90 -2.72 -0.44
N LYS A 92 -25.08 -2.03 -1.58
CA LYS A 92 -24.57 -2.50 -2.87
C LYS A 92 -23.04 -2.60 -2.86
N TYR A 93 -22.34 -1.56 -2.41
CA TYR A 93 -20.88 -1.59 -2.30
C TYR A 93 -20.39 -2.68 -1.35
N TYR A 94 -21.03 -2.84 -0.19
CA TYR A 94 -20.67 -3.91 0.74
C TYR A 94 -20.73 -5.30 0.07
N ASN A 95 -21.80 -5.56 -0.68
CA ASN A 95 -21.94 -6.83 -1.40
C ASN A 95 -20.87 -7.01 -2.48
N LEU A 96 -20.52 -5.96 -3.22
CA LEU A 96 -19.44 -6.00 -4.22
C LEU A 96 -18.07 -6.24 -3.56
N PHE A 97 -17.78 -5.59 -2.44
CA PHE A 97 -16.55 -5.87 -1.69
C PHE A 97 -16.50 -7.33 -1.21
N LYS A 98 -17.60 -7.87 -0.70
CA LYS A 98 -17.66 -9.29 -0.29
C LYS A 98 -17.41 -10.26 -1.44
N GLN A 99 -17.74 -9.89 -2.68
CA GLN A 99 -17.50 -10.72 -3.87
C GLN A 99 -16.06 -10.65 -4.36
N HIS A 100 -15.41 -9.49 -4.24
CA HIS A 100 -14.15 -9.19 -4.92
C HIS A 100 -12.97 -8.96 -3.98
N ALA A 101 -13.19 -8.68 -2.68
CA ALA A 101 -12.12 -8.41 -1.74
C ALA A 101 -11.44 -9.71 -1.31
N ASP A 102 -10.12 -9.76 -1.45
CA ASP A 102 -9.26 -10.82 -0.93
C ASP A 102 -8.26 -10.23 0.06
N GLY A 103 -8.24 -10.76 1.27
CA GLY A 103 -7.34 -10.32 2.34
C GLY A 103 -7.56 -8.87 2.81
N ILE A 104 -8.77 -8.29 2.60
CA ILE A 104 -9.17 -6.95 3.04
C ILE A 104 -10.44 -7.06 3.89
N ASN A 105 -10.36 -6.62 5.14
CA ASN A 105 -11.49 -6.63 6.06
C ASN A 105 -12.38 -5.41 5.83
N VAL A 106 -13.60 -5.64 5.38
CA VAL A 106 -14.58 -4.58 5.09
C VAL A 106 -15.78 -4.70 6.00
N ALA A 107 -16.24 -3.58 6.55
CA ALA A 107 -17.51 -3.49 7.25
C ALA A 107 -18.31 -2.27 6.76
N SER A 108 -19.60 -2.26 7.04
CA SER A 108 -20.45 -1.11 6.77
C SER A 108 -21.28 -0.76 8.01
N ILE A 109 -21.45 0.53 8.25
CA ILE A 109 -22.25 1.04 9.35
C ILE A 109 -23.10 2.22 8.89
N PHE A 110 -24.38 2.17 9.22
CA PHE A 110 -25.35 3.23 8.94
C PHE A 110 -26.50 3.18 9.95
N THR A 111 -27.18 4.29 10.14
CA THR A 111 -28.40 4.34 10.96
C THR A 111 -29.61 3.94 10.12
N TYR A 112 -30.47 3.11 10.65
CA TYR A 112 -31.68 2.62 9.95
C TYR A 112 -32.96 3.39 10.32
N GLY A 113 -32.82 4.65 10.77
CA GLY A 113 -33.94 5.53 11.10
C GLY A 113 -34.65 6.11 9.87
N ALA A 114 -35.94 6.31 9.97
CA ALA A 114 -36.86 6.56 8.86
C ALA A 114 -36.78 7.95 8.17
N ASN A 115 -35.85 8.85 8.53
CA ASN A 115 -35.93 10.28 8.15
C ASN A 115 -34.64 10.90 7.62
N GLU A 116 -33.78 10.17 6.91
CA GLU A 116 -32.61 10.79 6.29
C GLU A 116 -32.90 11.16 4.82
N PRO A 117 -32.54 12.39 4.36
CA PRO A 117 -32.69 12.79 2.97
C PRO A 117 -31.92 11.86 2.04
N GLY A 118 -32.58 11.26 1.06
CA GLY A 118 -31.98 10.30 0.10
C GLY A 118 -32.28 8.84 0.37
N ASN A 119 -32.99 8.50 1.45
CA ASN A 119 -33.41 7.12 1.80
C ASN A 119 -34.87 6.82 1.45
N GLU A 120 -35.51 7.64 0.63
CA GLU A 120 -36.96 7.56 0.34
C GLU A 120 -37.37 6.24 -0.32
N ASP A 121 -36.45 5.48 -0.92
CA ASP A 121 -36.70 4.25 -1.65
C ASP A 121 -36.40 2.94 -0.89
N VAL A 122 -35.94 3.00 0.36
CA VAL A 122 -35.62 1.79 1.14
C VAL A 122 -36.48 1.72 2.38
N SER A 123 -37.29 0.65 2.50
CA SER A 123 -38.05 0.45 3.74
C SER A 123 -37.11 0.28 4.94
N THR A 124 -37.49 0.82 6.10
CA THR A 124 -36.73 0.72 7.35
C THR A 124 -36.43 -0.75 7.71
N GLU A 125 -37.38 -1.64 7.42
CA GLU A 125 -37.27 -3.08 7.64
C GLU A 125 -36.15 -3.69 6.76
N HIS A 126 -36.11 -3.36 5.47
CA HIS A 126 -35.06 -3.84 4.55
C HIS A 126 -33.65 -3.33 4.93
N SER A 127 -33.54 -2.11 5.42
CA SER A 127 -32.25 -1.53 5.89
C SER A 127 -31.76 -2.24 7.16
N ARG A 128 -32.68 -2.56 8.09
CA ARG A 128 -32.39 -3.30 9.31
C ARG A 128 -31.91 -4.73 9.01
N ASP A 129 -32.62 -5.46 8.15
CA ASP A 129 -32.25 -6.83 7.75
C ASP A 129 -30.89 -6.87 7.04
N SER A 130 -30.61 -5.87 6.21
CA SER A 130 -29.32 -5.75 5.55
C SER A 130 -28.18 -5.47 6.52
N LEU A 131 -28.41 -4.60 7.52
CA LEU A 131 -27.41 -4.33 8.57
C LEU A 131 -27.19 -5.57 9.45
N GLU A 132 -28.25 -6.33 9.78
CA GLU A 132 -28.14 -7.58 10.54
C GLU A 132 -27.27 -8.61 9.80
N ARG A 133 -27.44 -8.73 8.50
CA ARG A 133 -26.58 -9.60 7.65
C ARG A 133 -25.13 -9.14 7.65
N ILE A 134 -24.88 -7.84 7.52
CA ILE A 134 -23.54 -7.26 7.60
C ILE A 134 -22.89 -7.53 8.96
N MET A 135 -23.65 -7.38 10.05
CA MET A 135 -23.18 -7.70 11.40
C MET A 135 -22.87 -9.18 11.57
N LYS A 136 -23.65 -10.07 10.95
CA LYS A 136 -23.38 -11.52 10.97
C LYS A 136 -22.05 -11.83 10.32
N ASP A 137 -21.79 -11.31 9.12
CA ASP A 137 -20.50 -11.45 8.44
C ASP A 137 -19.34 -10.90 9.26
N TYR A 138 -19.56 -9.76 9.93
CA TYR A 138 -18.59 -9.15 10.83
C TYR A 138 -18.28 -10.06 12.03
N ASN A 139 -19.33 -10.63 12.64
CA ASN A 139 -19.20 -11.55 13.77
C ASN A 139 -18.40 -12.80 13.39
N GLU A 140 -18.63 -13.34 12.19
CA GLU A 140 -17.87 -14.49 11.66
C GLU A 140 -16.39 -14.13 11.46
N THR A 141 -16.11 -12.94 10.95
CA THR A 141 -14.74 -12.49 10.69
C THR A 141 -13.94 -12.23 11.97
N PHE A 142 -14.58 -11.62 12.98
CA PHE A 142 -13.89 -11.14 14.18
C PHE A 142 -14.20 -11.92 15.47
N GLY A 143 -14.99 -12.99 15.39
CA GLY A 143 -15.35 -13.80 16.55
C GLY A 143 -16.21 -13.04 17.57
N THR A 144 -17.09 -12.14 17.10
CA THR A 144 -17.97 -11.31 17.93
C THR A 144 -19.42 -11.79 17.86
N ASN A 145 -20.34 -11.14 18.60
CA ASN A 145 -21.76 -11.50 18.63
C ASN A 145 -22.63 -10.24 18.72
N PHE A 146 -22.55 -9.39 17.69
CA PHE A 146 -23.39 -8.18 17.59
C PHE A 146 -24.66 -8.45 16.78
N SER A 147 -25.71 -7.70 17.11
CA SER A 147 -26.97 -7.63 16.36
C SER A 147 -27.47 -6.20 16.32
N THR A 148 -28.51 -5.94 15.55
CA THR A 148 -29.13 -4.60 15.49
C THR A 148 -29.70 -4.15 16.85
N ASP A 149 -30.02 -5.07 17.74
CA ASP A 149 -30.43 -4.75 19.11
C ASP A 149 -29.27 -4.27 20.00
N ASN A 150 -28.03 -4.63 19.65
CA ASN A 150 -26.79 -4.14 20.28
C ASN A 150 -25.97 -3.26 19.34
N PHE A 151 -26.61 -2.34 18.63
CA PHE A 151 -25.96 -1.44 17.67
C PHE A 151 -24.83 -0.61 18.29
N ASN A 152 -24.98 -0.13 19.52
CA ASN A 152 -23.96 0.64 20.21
C ASN A 152 -22.67 -0.17 20.47
N GLY A 153 -22.81 -1.46 20.77
CA GLY A 153 -21.68 -2.39 20.90
C GLY A 153 -20.94 -2.57 19.58
N TYR A 154 -21.68 -2.79 18.50
CA TYR A 154 -21.13 -2.87 17.15
C TYR A 154 -20.40 -1.58 16.75
N PHE A 155 -21.02 -0.41 16.94
CA PHE A 155 -20.42 0.89 16.69
C PHE A 155 -19.10 1.08 17.45
N ALA A 156 -19.06 0.72 18.72
CA ALA A 156 -17.87 0.84 19.55
C ALA A 156 -16.72 -0.08 19.06
N ASP A 157 -17.03 -1.33 18.69
CA ASP A 157 -16.05 -2.28 18.21
C ASP A 157 -15.52 -1.90 16.82
N VAL A 158 -16.38 -1.53 15.89
CA VAL A 158 -16.01 -0.98 14.57
C VAL A 158 -15.09 0.24 14.73
N SER A 159 -15.45 1.17 15.60
CA SER A 159 -14.62 2.35 15.92
C SER A 159 -13.25 1.95 16.45
N LYS A 160 -13.18 0.96 17.35
CA LYS A 160 -11.92 0.45 17.91
C LYS A 160 -11.04 -0.21 16.85
N ARG A 161 -11.62 -1.06 15.99
CA ARG A 161 -10.87 -1.77 14.94
C ARG A 161 -10.38 -0.85 13.84
N THR A 162 -11.12 0.19 13.49
CA THR A 162 -10.65 1.25 12.56
C THR A 162 -9.45 2.03 13.13
N LYS A 163 -9.24 2.02 14.47
CA LYS A 163 -8.10 2.67 15.15
C LYS A 163 -6.93 1.72 15.43
N LYS A 164 -7.08 0.42 15.23
CA LYS A 164 -6.00 -0.54 15.48
C LYS A 164 -4.98 -0.52 14.34
N GLY A 165 -3.71 -0.55 14.73
CA GLY A 165 -2.58 -0.62 13.81
C GLY A 165 -2.14 -2.05 13.45
N VAL A 166 -2.79 -3.11 14.00
CA VAL A 166 -2.36 -4.50 13.83
C VAL A 166 -3.18 -5.17 12.71
N PRO A 167 -2.53 -5.66 11.62
CA PRO A 167 -3.21 -6.41 10.56
C PRO A 167 -4.00 -7.62 11.12
N GLY A 168 -5.12 -7.97 10.46
CA GLY A 168 -5.97 -9.09 10.85
C GLY A 168 -6.94 -8.81 12.00
N GLU A 169 -6.63 -7.87 12.88
CA GLU A 169 -7.53 -7.45 13.98
C GLU A 169 -8.25 -6.14 13.71
N ARG A 170 -7.94 -5.46 12.62
CA ARG A 170 -8.51 -4.16 12.24
C ARG A 170 -9.47 -4.29 11.07
N LEU A 171 -10.24 -3.22 10.89
CA LEU A 171 -10.95 -2.95 9.65
C LEU A 171 -10.03 -2.20 8.70
N ASP A 172 -9.90 -2.68 7.47
CA ASP A 172 -9.14 -2.01 6.43
C ASP A 172 -9.99 -0.93 5.75
N ILE A 173 -11.25 -1.23 5.46
CA ILE A 173 -12.20 -0.28 4.84
C ILE A 173 -13.52 -0.26 5.65
N LEU A 174 -13.93 0.92 6.09
CA LEU A 174 -15.23 1.15 6.71
C LEU A 174 -16.14 1.93 5.76
N ILE A 175 -17.22 1.32 5.29
CA ILE A 175 -18.24 1.95 4.44
C ILE A 175 -19.25 2.67 5.34
N VAL A 176 -19.45 3.98 5.09
CA VAL A 176 -20.33 4.83 5.89
C VAL A 176 -21.22 5.72 5.02
N VAL A 177 -22.38 6.09 5.52
CA VAL A 177 -23.23 7.11 4.89
C VAL A 177 -22.87 8.50 5.44
N ASP A 178 -23.17 8.79 6.70
CA ASP A 178 -22.86 10.07 7.36
C ASP A 178 -22.02 9.90 8.63
N MET A 179 -22.05 8.72 9.20
CA MET A 179 -21.34 8.40 10.44
C MET A 179 -19.82 8.48 10.22
N PHE A 180 -19.09 8.77 11.28
CA PHE A 180 -17.61 8.86 11.30
C PHE A 180 -17.00 10.06 10.52
N LEU A 181 -17.77 10.80 9.74
CA LEU A 181 -17.27 12.00 9.05
C LEU A 181 -17.09 13.19 10.00
N THR A 182 -17.81 13.20 11.12
CA THR A 182 -17.69 14.20 12.17
C THR A 182 -17.37 13.55 13.51
N GLY A 183 -16.53 14.17 14.32
CA GLY A 183 -16.23 13.72 15.69
C GLY A 183 -15.37 12.45 15.81
N PHE A 184 -15.07 11.76 14.72
CA PHE A 184 -14.20 10.57 14.76
C PHE A 184 -12.72 10.97 14.65
N ASP A 185 -11.90 10.46 15.55
CA ASP A 185 -10.45 10.69 15.58
C ASP A 185 -9.68 9.37 15.55
N SER A 186 -8.86 9.20 14.50
CA SER A 186 -8.07 8.00 14.29
C SER A 186 -6.75 8.36 13.60
N LYS A 187 -5.63 8.12 14.25
CA LYS A 187 -4.30 8.34 13.67
C LYS A 187 -4.02 7.39 12.49
N PRO A 188 -4.31 6.06 12.58
CA PRO A 188 -4.12 5.13 11.46
C PRO A 188 -5.01 5.38 10.25
N LEU A 189 -6.05 6.20 10.36
CA LEU A 189 -6.89 6.54 9.22
C LEU A 189 -6.13 7.51 8.30
N ASN A 190 -5.71 7.04 7.12
CA ASN A 190 -4.99 7.86 6.16
C ASN A 190 -5.74 8.07 4.84
N THR A 191 -6.77 7.26 4.53
CA THR A 191 -7.44 7.29 3.23
C THR A 191 -8.94 7.50 3.38
N LEU A 192 -9.49 8.40 2.57
CA LEU A 192 -10.93 8.62 2.43
C LEU A 192 -11.33 8.44 0.96
N TYR A 193 -12.13 7.43 0.69
CA TYR A 193 -12.83 7.25 -0.57
C TYR A 193 -14.16 7.97 -0.52
N VAL A 194 -14.52 8.72 -1.57
CA VAL A 194 -15.71 9.59 -1.58
C VAL A 194 -16.55 9.31 -2.83
N ASP A 195 -17.72 8.69 -2.67
CA ASP A 195 -18.75 8.59 -3.70
C ASP A 195 -20.06 9.23 -3.22
N ARG A 196 -19.95 10.47 -2.83
CA ARG A 196 -21.08 11.31 -2.43
C ARG A 196 -20.80 12.78 -2.71
N ASN A 197 -21.85 13.57 -2.76
CA ASN A 197 -21.73 15.01 -2.88
C ASN A 197 -21.46 15.64 -1.51
N LEU A 198 -20.30 16.28 -1.35
CA LEU A 198 -19.90 16.99 -0.15
C LEU A 198 -19.63 18.45 -0.50
N LYS A 199 -20.08 19.38 0.36
CA LYS A 199 -19.93 20.82 0.14
C LYS A 199 -19.38 21.51 1.40
N TYR A 200 -18.58 22.57 1.19
CA TYR A 200 -18.11 23.48 2.22
C TYR A 200 -17.54 22.78 3.48
N HIS A 201 -18.14 23.07 4.62
CA HIS A 201 -17.71 22.58 5.93
C HIS A 201 -17.71 21.05 6.04
N THR A 202 -18.73 20.37 5.53
CA THR A 202 -18.84 18.91 5.59
C THR A 202 -17.74 18.24 4.76
N LEU A 203 -17.34 18.85 3.64
CA LEU A 203 -16.24 18.36 2.80
C LEU A 203 -14.91 18.42 3.56
N LEU A 204 -14.53 19.59 4.10
CA LEU A 204 -13.27 19.71 4.84
C LEU A 204 -13.26 18.92 6.15
N GLN A 205 -14.42 18.78 6.82
CA GLN A 205 -14.52 17.90 8.00
C GLN A 205 -14.27 16.44 7.66
N ALA A 206 -14.81 15.96 6.54
CA ALA A 206 -14.57 14.59 6.07
C ALA A 206 -13.09 14.38 5.72
N TYR A 207 -12.47 15.30 4.95
CA TYR A 207 -11.06 15.25 4.61
C TYR A 207 -10.18 15.24 5.87
N SER A 208 -10.50 16.09 6.85
CA SER A 208 -9.76 16.20 8.11
C SER A 208 -9.82 14.95 9.01
N ARG A 209 -10.53 13.89 8.61
CA ARG A 209 -10.42 12.59 9.28
C ARG A 209 -9.10 11.89 8.97
N THR A 210 -8.50 12.19 7.80
CA THR A 210 -7.30 11.51 7.31
C THR A 210 -5.98 12.21 7.66
N ASN A 211 -6.00 13.46 8.11
CA ASN A 211 -4.82 14.30 8.22
C ASN A 211 -4.16 14.34 9.61
N ARG A 212 -4.47 13.39 10.49
CA ARG A 212 -3.80 13.28 11.79
C ARG A 212 -2.38 12.78 11.63
N ILE A 213 -1.44 13.44 12.29
CA ILE A 213 -0.05 13.02 12.34
C ILE A 213 0.04 11.73 13.16
N GLU A 214 0.73 10.74 12.62
CA GLU A 214 1.04 9.50 13.33
C GLU A 214 2.53 9.21 13.27
N LYS A 215 3.05 9.01 12.06
CA LYS A 215 4.44 8.68 11.76
C LYS A 215 4.90 9.42 10.51
N GLU A 216 6.20 9.55 10.31
CA GLU A 216 6.77 10.10 9.07
C GLU A 216 6.34 9.32 7.82
N THR A 217 5.95 8.06 7.99
CA THR A 217 5.42 7.19 6.92
C THR A 217 4.02 7.57 6.43
N LYS A 218 3.34 8.51 7.10
CA LYS A 218 2.07 9.11 6.70
C LYS A 218 2.31 10.56 6.27
N PRO A 219 2.68 10.82 5.01
CA PRO A 219 3.08 12.16 4.58
C PRO A 219 1.90 13.12 4.44
N TYR A 220 0.68 12.62 4.18
CA TYR A 220 -0.57 13.39 4.05
C TYR A 220 -1.80 12.50 4.18
N GLY A 221 -3.00 13.11 4.18
CA GLY A 221 -4.26 12.42 4.05
C GLY A 221 -4.59 12.16 2.57
N ASN A 222 -4.87 10.91 2.20
CA ASN A 222 -5.28 10.54 0.85
C ASN A 222 -6.79 10.70 0.69
N ILE A 223 -7.23 11.43 -0.32
CA ILE A 223 -8.63 11.62 -0.66
C ILE A 223 -8.82 11.16 -2.11
N VAL A 224 -9.70 10.21 -2.35
CA VAL A 224 -10.03 9.72 -3.69
C VAL A 224 -11.52 9.97 -3.95
N CYS A 225 -11.81 10.89 -4.86
CA CYS A 225 -13.17 11.33 -5.17
C CYS A 225 -13.67 10.65 -6.46
N TYR A 226 -14.77 9.91 -6.36
CA TYR A 226 -15.51 9.33 -7.50
C TYR A 226 -16.67 10.20 -7.97
N ARG A 227 -16.76 11.41 -7.41
CA ARG A 227 -17.58 12.55 -7.85
C ARG A 227 -16.67 13.69 -8.23
N ASN A 228 -17.11 14.55 -9.14
CA ASN A 228 -16.34 15.74 -9.48
C ASN A 228 -16.44 16.79 -8.37
N LEU A 229 -15.66 16.64 -7.32
CA LEU A 229 -15.64 17.55 -6.17
C LEU A 229 -14.57 18.65 -6.27
N LYS A 230 -13.90 18.80 -7.42
CA LYS A 230 -12.79 19.76 -7.53
C LYS A 230 -13.22 21.19 -7.20
N TYR A 231 -14.29 21.66 -7.83
CA TYR A 231 -14.83 23.00 -7.58
C TYR A 231 -15.21 23.19 -6.10
N GLN A 232 -15.93 22.21 -5.51
CA GLN A 232 -16.35 22.26 -4.10
C GLN A 232 -15.16 22.22 -3.14
N THR A 233 -14.09 21.50 -3.50
CA THR A 233 -12.86 21.47 -2.72
C THR A 233 -12.15 22.82 -2.76
N ASP A 234 -11.98 23.40 -3.95
CA ASP A 234 -11.33 24.70 -4.13
C ASP A 234 -12.09 25.80 -3.38
N GLU A 235 -13.43 25.83 -3.50
CA GLU A 235 -14.27 26.82 -2.79
C GLU A 235 -14.25 26.60 -1.26
N ALA A 236 -14.27 25.37 -0.79
CA ALA A 236 -14.17 25.08 0.63
C ALA A 236 -12.81 25.53 1.20
N ILE A 237 -11.71 25.28 0.48
CA ILE A 237 -10.37 25.72 0.90
C ILE A 237 -10.29 27.24 0.93
N LYS A 238 -10.74 27.94 -0.12
CA LYS A 238 -10.78 29.42 -0.15
C LYS A 238 -11.54 29.98 1.05
N LEU A 239 -12.72 29.42 1.33
CA LEU A 239 -13.59 29.91 2.42
C LEU A 239 -12.97 29.69 3.81
N TYR A 240 -12.39 28.52 4.08
CA TYR A 240 -11.93 28.13 5.41
C TYR A 240 -10.45 28.35 5.65
N SER A 241 -9.65 28.52 4.60
CA SER A 241 -8.22 28.89 4.73
C SER A 241 -7.99 30.38 4.55
N GLN A 242 -9.01 31.14 4.11
CA GLN A 242 -8.92 32.55 3.78
C GLN A 242 -7.74 32.87 2.85
N THR A 243 -7.52 32.02 1.86
CA THR A 243 -6.49 32.17 0.83
C THR A 243 -7.03 31.70 -0.51
N ASN A 244 -6.57 32.32 -1.58
CA ASN A 244 -6.84 31.87 -2.95
C ASN A 244 -5.82 30.82 -3.41
N ASP A 245 -4.75 30.63 -2.65
CA ASP A 245 -3.73 29.62 -2.91
C ASP A 245 -4.10 28.29 -2.23
N THR A 246 -4.62 27.36 -3.00
CA THR A 246 -5.01 26.02 -2.54
C THR A 246 -3.81 25.15 -2.19
N ASN A 247 -2.62 25.44 -2.72
CA ASN A 247 -1.38 24.68 -2.48
C ASN A 247 -0.92 24.75 -1.01
N THR A 248 -1.44 25.69 -0.24
CA THR A 248 -1.18 25.76 1.21
C THR A 248 -1.86 24.65 2.01
N VAL A 249 -2.86 23.98 1.43
CA VAL A 249 -3.66 22.91 2.06
C VAL A 249 -3.58 21.60 1.28
N LEU A 250 -3.56 21.71 -0.05
CA LEU A 250 -3.38 20.55 -0.92
C LEU A 250 -1.90 20.28 -1.15
N MET A 251 -1.56 19.02 -1.18
CA MET A 251 -0.22 18.58 -1.56
C MET A 251 -0.02 18.79 -3.07
N ALA A 252 1.25 18.88 -3.47
CA ALA A 252 1.63 19.01 -4.87
C ALA A 252 1.09 17.86 -5.73
N SER A 253 0.92 18.09 -7.01
CA SER A 253 0.49 17.08 -7.98
C SER A 253 1.58 16.02 -8.21
N TYR A 254 1.18 14.88 -8.79
CA TYR A 254 2.12 13.83 -9.21
C TYR A 254 3.27 14.38 -10.07
N GLY A 255 2.96 15.24 -11.07
CA GLY A 255 3.97 15.81 -11.96
C GLY A 255 4.96 16.74 -11.24
N GLU A 256 4.50 17.49 -10.25
CA GLU A 256 5.36 18.34 -9.41
C GLU A 256 6.30 17.48 -8.55
N TYR A 257 5.78 16.47 -7.85
CA TYR A 257 6.62 15.54 -7.07
C TYR A 257 7.60 14.74 -7.94
N LEU A 258 7.20 14.36 -9.14
CA LEU A 258 8.09 13.68 -10.08
C LEU A 258 9.24 14.59 -10.51
N THR A 259 8.95 15.87 -10.72
CA THR A 259 9.98 16.87 -11.06
C THR A 259 10.96 17.09 -9.90
N GLU A 260 10.42 17.22 -8.67
CA GLU A 260 11.24 17.33 -7.44
C GLU A 260 12.11 16.08 -7.23
N PHE A 261 11.53 14.88 -7.41
CA PHE A 261 12.26 13.62 -7.29
C PHE A 261 13.43 13.53 -8.26
N ARG A 262 13.19 13.85 -9.54
CA ARG A 262 14.23 13.83 -10.57
C ARG A 262 15.34 14.86 -10.27
N ALA A 263 15.00 16.02 -9.74
CA ALA A 263 15.97 17.02 -9.32
C ALA A 263 16.81 16.53 -8.11
N ALA A 264 16.16 15.93 -7.09
CA ALA A 264 16.86 15.34 -5.95
C ALA A 264 17.77 14.18 -6.37
N LEU A 265 17.30 13.32 -7.29
CA LEU A 265 18.10 12.23 -7.87
C LEU A 265 19.33 12.77 -8.61
N ALA A 266 19.17 13.80 -9.42
CA ALA A 266 20.29 14.42 -10.14
C ALA A 266 21.35 14.96 -9.15
N SER A 267 20.92 15.56 -8.03
CA SER A 267 21.83 16.01 -6.98
C SER A 267 22.55 14.87 -6.28
N LEU A 268 21.86 13.76 -6.02
CA LEU A 268 22.44 12.54 -5.47
C LEU A 268 23.51 11.95 -6.41
N LEU A 269 23.16 11.80 -7.70
CA LEU A 269 24.04 11.24 -8.71
C LEU A 269 25.24 12.17 -9.05
N GLN A 270 25.13 13.47 -8.78
CA GLN A 270 26.28 14.39 -8.89
C GLN A 270 27.30 14.14 -7.76
N LEU A 271 26.84 13.82 -6.54
CA LEU A 271 27.69 13.49 -5.41
C LEU A 271 28.23 12.05 -5.50
N ALA A 272 27.35 11.11 -5.80
CA ALA A 272 27.64 9.68 -5.90
C ALA A 272 27.00 9.13 -7.20
N PRO A 273 27.75 9.06 -8.32
CA PRO A 273 27.23 8.61 -9.62
C PRO A 273 26.73 7.16 -9.62
N THR A 274 27.29 6.31 -8.79
CA THR A 274 26.89 4.91 -8.61
C THR A 274 26.81 4.57 -7.12
N PRO A 275 26.08 3.52 -6.72
CA PRO A 275 26.05 3.09 -5.32
C PRO A 275 27.44 2.81 -4.74
N GLU A 276 28.36 2.23 -5.51
CA GLU A 276 29.73 1.91 -5.07
C GLU A 276 30.55 3.18 -4.80
N SER A 277 30.24 4.29 -5.49
CA SER A 277 30.95 5.55 -5.27
C SER A 277 30.68 6.16 -3.88
N VAL A 278 29.60 5.73 -3.20
CA VAL A 278 29.33 6.12 -1.80
C VAL A 278 30.42 5.61 -0.87
N ASP A 279 30.98 4.43 -1.12
CA ASP A 279 32.09 3.87 -0.30
C ASP A 279 33.39 4.67 -0.45
N GLN A 280 33.50 5.51 -1.48
CA GLN A 280 34.65 6.37 -1.75
C GLN A 280 34.52 7.77 -1.10
N LEU A 281 33.40 8.07 -0.44
CA LEU A 281 33.18 9.32 0.28
C LEU A 281 34.00 9.29 1.59
N GLU A 282 35.24 9.79 1.53
CA GLU A 282 36.15 9.79 2.69
C GLU A 282 35.82 10.89 3.70
N ALA A 283 35.34 12.06 3.22
CA ALA A 283 35.01 13.19 4.08
C ALA A 283 33.65 12.99 4.77
N GLU A 284 33.56 13.29 6.07
CA GLU A 284 32.30 13.22 6.81
C GLU A 284 31.25 14.17 6.24
N GLU A 285 31.65 15.31 5.70
CA GLU A 285 30.77 16.26 5.03
C GLU A 285 30.06 15.66 3.82
N ASP A 286 30.77 14.88 3.02
CA ASP A 286 30.23 14.22 1.84
C ASP A 286 29.27 13.08 2.25
N GLN A 287 29.62 12.31 3.28
CA GLN A 287 28.74 11.29 3.86
C GLN A 287 27.46 11.93 4.44
N TYR A 288 27.60 13.06 5.14
CA TYR A 288 26.45 13.84 5.64
C TYR A 288 25.54 14.29 4.47
N GLN A 289 26.14 14.85 3.43
CA GLN A 289 25.38 15.32 2.26
C GLN A 289 24.67 14.17 1.54
N PHE A 290 25.32 13.01 1.41
CA PHE A 290 24.69 11.80 0.87
C PHE A 290 23.46 11.39 1.70
N VAL A 291 23.57 11.33 3.02
CA VAL A 291 22.47 10.96 3.91
C VAL A 291 21.30 11.94 3.78
N VAL A 292 21.56 13.24 3.70
CA VAL A 292 20.52 14.25 3.53
C VAL A 292 19.82 14.09 2.17
N LEU A 293 20.57 13.95 1.08
CA LEU A 293 20.02 13.81 -0.28
C LEU A 293 19.23 12.52 -0.43
N PHE A 294 19.73 11.40 0.06
CA PHE A 294 19.01 10.13 -0.03
C PHE A 294 17.74 10.11 0.83
N ARG A 295 17.77 10.72 2.02
CA ARG A 295 16.58 10.90 2.86
C ARG A 295 15.50 11.71 2.15
N GLU A 296 15.85 12.84 1.52
CA GLU A 296 14.90 13.65 0.73
C GLU A 296 14.35 12.86 -0.46
N LEU A 297 15.20 12.14 -1.17
CA LEU A 297 14.78 11.27 -2.28
C LEU A 297 13.77 10.22 -1.81
N SER A 298 14.03 9.57 -0.67
CA SER A 298 13.14 8.56 -0.09
C SER A 298 11.80 9.15 0.37
N LYS A 299 11.79 10.36 0.92
CA LYS A 299 10.55 11.07 1.28
C LYS A 299 9.70 11.41 0.05
N LEU A 300 10.33 11.84 -1.03
CA LEU A 300 9.65 12.11 -2.31
C LEU A 300 9.11 10.84 -2.94
N LEU A 301 9.89 9.75 -2.92
CA LEU A 301 9.43 8.44 -3.41
C LEU A 301 8.22 7.94 -2.63
N LEU A 302 8.21 8.09 -1.30
CA LEU A 302 7.06 7.74 -0.47
C LEU A 302 5.78 8.48 -0.91
N LYS A 303 5.90 9.77 -1.25
CA LYS A 303 4.78 10.57 -1.75
C LYS A 303 4.34 10.09 -3.14
N LEU A 304 5.27 9.87 -4.07
CA LEU A 304 4.99 9.39 -5.42
C LEU A 304 4.28 8.03 -5.42
N ARG A 305 4.69 7.11 -4.58
CA ARG A 305 4.10 5.77 -4.47
C ARG A 305 2.63 5.75 -4.08
N THR A 306 2.07 6.82 -3.57
CA THR A 306 0.65 6.90 -3.22
C THR A 306 -0.26 7.26 -4.40
N PHE A 307 0.31 7.76 -5.51
CA PHE A 307 -0.46 8.09 -6.72
C PHE A 307 -0.68 6.85 -7.58
N ASP A 308 -1.86 6.77 -8.21
CA ASP A 308 -2.25 5.62 -9.04
C ASP A 308 -1.40 5.52 -10.30
N GLU A 309 -0.95 6.67 -10.84
CA GLU A 309 -0.10 6.78 -12.01
C GLU A 309 1.34 6.31 -11.75
N PHE A 310 1.75 6.17 -10.49
CA PHE A 310 3.13 5.83 -10.18
C PHE A 310 3.45 4.38 -10.52
N GLU A 311 4.47 4.23 -11.35
CA GLU A 311 5.16 2.99 -11.66
C GLU A 311 6.65 3.17 -11.43
N PHE A 312 7.29 2.23 -10.71
CA PHE A 312 8.73 2.29 -10.50
C PHE A 312 9.44 1.77 -11.75
N SER A 313 9.87 2.68 -12.61
CA SER A 313 10.62 2.36 -13.81
C SER A 313 11.66 3.45 -14.09
N GLU A 314 12.77 3.08 -14.74
CA GLU A 314 13.83 4.01 -15.10
C GLU A 314 13.31 5.15 -16.00
N ASP A 315 12.41 4.83 -16.93
CA ASP A 315 11.79 5.83 -17.81
C ASP A 315 10.96 6.85 -17.03
N THR A 316 10.29 6.40 -15.97
CA THR A 316 9.43 7.26 -15.14
C THR A 316 10.22 8.11 -14.17
N ILE A 317 11.11 7.54 -13.38
CA ILE A 317 11.77 8.23 -12.26
C ILE A 317 13.26 8.50 -12.48
N GLY A 318 13.88 7.89 -13.49
CA GLY A 318 15.29 8.12 -13.85
C GLY A 318 16.29 7.25 -13.11
N ILE A 319 15.85 6.22 -12.39
CA ILE A 319 16.71 5.26 -11.70
C ILE A 319 16.08 3.87 -11.73
N VAL A 320 16.89 2.84 -11.94
CA VAL A 320 16.48 1.44 -11.82
C VAL A 320 16.23 1.11 -10.35
N GLU A 321 15.24 0.28 -10.05
CA GLU A 321 14.90 -0.09 -8.67
C GLU A 321 16.08 -0.69 -7.92
N GLN A 322 16.88 -1.53 -8.58
CA GLN A 322 18.09 -2.11 -8.00
C GLN A 322 19.06 -1.03 -7.51
N ASN A 323 19.40 -0.04 -8.34
CA ASN A 323 20.31 1.03 -7.94
C ASN A 323 19.79 1.85 -6.76
N TYR A 324 18.47 2.07 -6.71
CA TYR A 324 17.85 2.74 -5.55
C TYR A 324 18.04 1.90 -4.27
N GLN A 325 17.84 0.58 -4.32
CA GLN A 325 18.02 -0.31 -3.18
C GLN A 325 19.50 -0.42 -2.77
N ASP A 326 20.41 -0.36 -3.73
CA ASP A 326 21.85 -0.36 -3.45
C ASP A 326 22.25 0.93 -2.72
N PHE A 327 21.79 2.10 -3.16
CA PHE A 327 21.95 3.36 -2.41
C PHE A 327 21.34 3.28 -1.01
N LYS A 328 20.17 2.67 -0.86
CA LYS A 328 19.51 2.44 0.43
C LYS A 328 20.39 1.59 1.35
N SER A 329 21.03 0.54 0.81
CA SER A 329 21.96 -0.30 1.55
C SER A 329 23.15 0.50 2.06
N LYS A 330 23.76 1.37 1.22
CA LYS A 330 24.84 2.26 1.63
C LYS A 330 24.42 3.26 2.70
N TYR A 331 23.20 3.79 2.61
CA TYR A 331 22.61 4.65 3.63
C TYR A 331 22.55 3.95 5.00
N PHE A 332 22.08 2.70 5.04
CA PHE A 332 22.06 1.92 6.29
C PHE A 332 23.46 1.58 6.80
N ALA A 333 24.42 1.33 5.92
CA ALA A 333 25.81 1.10 6.33
C ALA A 333 26.39 2.32 7.06
N ILE A 334 26.14 3.53 6.57
CA ILE A 334 26.55 4.77 7.27
C ILE A 334 25.82 4.90 8.60
N TYR A 335 24.50 4.64 8.64
CA TYR A 335 23.73 4.69 9.89
C TYR A 335 24.27 3.73 10.96
N GLU A 336 24.54 2.47 10.60
CA GLU A 336 25.08 1.47 11.54
C GLU A 336 26.49 1.86 12.01
N LYS A 337 27.32 2.45 11.15
CA LYS A 337 28.63 2.96 11.52
C LYS A 337 28.54 4.07 12.56
N VAL A 338 27.61 5.01 12.39
CA VAL A 338 27.36 6.10 13.36
C VAL A 338 26.84 5.54 14.68
N LYS A 339 25.90 4.60 14.63
CA LYS A 339 25.29 3.98 15.81
C LYS A 339 26.26 3.13 16.64
N LYS A 340 27.27 2.51 16.01
CA LYS A 340 28.28 1.67 16.67
C LYS A 340 29.42 2.46 17.32
N LYS A 341 29.55 3.78 17.07
CA LYS A 341 30.55 4.62 17.75
C LYS A 341 30.30 4.57 19.24
N GLU A 342 31.36 4.28 20.03
CA GLU A 342 31.32 4.27 21.50
C GLU A 342 31.24 5.71 22.02
N LYS A 343 30.52 5.89 23.15
CA LYS A 343 30.46 7.18 23.84
C LYS A 343 31.86 7.55 24.35
N GLY A 344 32.52 8.48 23.65
CA GLY A 344 33.85 8.99 24.03
C GLY A 344 34.82 9.20 22.88
N GLU A 345 34.45 8.80 21.68
CA GLU A 345 35.18 9.15 20.44
C GLU A 345 34.86 10.59 19.99
N GLU A 346 35.70 11.14 19.10
CA GLU A 346 35.52 12.49 18.55
C GLU A 346 34.11 12.71 18.03
N VAL A 347 33.48 13.84 18.34
CA VAL A 347 32.13 14.22 17.93
C VAL A 347 32.09 14.33 16.40
N SER A 348 31.29 13.48 15.77
CA SER A 348 31.03 13.49 14.32
C SER A 348 29.88 14.41 13.99
N ILE A 349 29.93 15.06 12.80
CA ILE A 349 28.79 15.82 12.28
C ILE A 349 27.58 14.92 11.99
N LEU A 350 27.81 13.61 11.82
CA LEU A 350 26.78 12.62 11.59
C LEU A 350 25.99 12.24 12.87
N ASP A 351 26.54 12.51 14.06
CA ASP A 351 25.92 12.15 15.35
C ASP A 351 24.61 12.89 15.62
N ASN A 352 24.43 14.08 15.03
CA ASN A 352 23.23 14.90 15.17
C ASN A 352 22.26 14.77 14.01
N LEU A 353 22.48 13.81 13.11
CA LEU A 353 21.65 13.60 11.92
C LEU A 353 20.40 12.82 12.27
N ASP A 354 19.24 13.35 11.87
CA ASP A 354 18.01 12.57 11.81
C ASP A 354 18.03 11.68 10.55
N PHE A 355 18.23 10.39 10.74
CA PHE A 355 18.32 9.42 9.64
C PHE A 355 16.94 9.03 9.08
N ALA A 356 15.82 9.52 9.62
CA ALA A 356 14.48 9.19 9.15
C ALA A 356 14.30 7.66 8.86
N ILE A 357 14.83 6.83 9.75
CA ILE A 357 14.93 5.37 9.55
C ILE A 357 13.56 4.74 9.31
N GLU A 358 12.51 5.21 9.99
CA GLU A 358 11.15 4.71 9.80
C GLU A 358 10.66 4.92 8.36
N VAL A 359 10.98 6.05 7.71
CA VAL A 359 10.62 6.32 6.32
C VAL A 359 11.33 5.36 5.37
N ILE A 360 12.62 5.14 5.59
CA ILE A 360 13.45 4.34 4.70
C ILE A 360 13.24 2.85 4.91
N GLN A 361 13.03 2.38 6.15
CA GLN A 361 12.72 0.98 6.46
C GLN A 361 11.35 0.53 5.95
N THR A 362 10.38 1.43 5.87
CA THR A 362 9.05 1.12 5.39
C THR A 362 8.92 1.13 3.86
N ASP A 363 9.94 1.49 3.12
CA ASP A 363 10.04 1.13 1.73
C ASP A 363 9.97 -0.40 1.61
N THR A 364 9.14 -0.91 0.71
CA THR A 364 8.92 -2.35 0.54
C THR A 364 10.26 -3.08 0.51
N ILE A 365 10.46 -3.94 1.49
CA ILE A 365 11.58 -4.87 1.49
C ILE A 365 11.33 -5.78 0.29
N ASN A 366 12.13 -5.64 -0.75
CA ASN A 366 12.05 -6.50 -1.92
C ASN A 366 13.12 -7.59 -1.90
N VAL A 367 13.01 -8.53 -2.83
CA VAL A 367 13.94 -9.66 -2.96
C VAL A 367 15.37 -9.16 -3.17
N SER A 368 15.58 -8.15 -4.03
CA SER A 368 16.90 -7.59 -4.34
C SER A 368 17.61 -7.02 -3.12
N TYR A 369 16.87 -6.34 -2.23
CA TYR A 369 17.44 -5.85 -0.98
C TYR A 369 17.92 -6.99 -0.07
N ILE A 370 17.12 -8.05 0.07
CA ILE A 370 17.51 -9.23 0.87
C ILE A 370 18.71 -9.95 0.27
N LEU A 371 18.76 -10.12 -1.06
CA LEU A 371 19.92 -10.72 -1.73
C LEU A 371 21.19 -9.88 -1.53
N ASN A 372 21.07 -8.56 -1.55
CA ASN A 372 22.21 -7.68 -1.26
C ASN A 372 22.70 -7.82 0.20
N LEU A 373 21.80 -7.99 1.16
CA LEU A 373 22.20 -8.29 2.54
C LEU A 373 22.91 -9.63 2.66
N ILE A 374 22.47 -10.65 1.91
CA ILE A 374 23.13 -11.96 1.85
C ILE A 374 24.56 -11.83 1.30
N ARG A 375 24.76 -11.08 0.22
CA ARG A 375 26.09 -10.78 -0.37
C ARG A 375 27.05 -10.18 0.62
N ASN A 376 26.55 -9.40 1.55
CA ASN A 376 27.36 -8.68 2.54
C ASN A 376 27.48 -9.43 3.89
N ILE A 377 27.07 -10.69 3.99
CA ILE A 377 27.29 -11.50 5.19
C ILE A 377 28.81 -11.72 5.36
N ASN A 378 29.32 -11.34 6.52
CA ASN A 378 30.72 -11.62 6.87
C ASN A 378 30.89 -13.08 7.28
N LEU A 379 31.56 -13.88 6.41
CA LEU A 379 31.82 -15.28 6.68
C LEU A 379 33.10 -15.49 7.56
N GLU A 380 33.92 -14.46 7.77
CA GLU A 380 35.14 -14.54 8.57
C GLU A 380 34.87 -14.52 10.08
N ASP A 381 33.84 -13.81 10.51
CA ASP A 381 33.45 -13.63 11.91
C ASP A 381 32.09 -14.33 12.16
N GLU A 382 32.11 -15.40 12.97
CA GLU A 382 30.89 -16.17 13.27
C GLU A 382 29.84 -15.35 14.03
N ASP A 383 30.26 -14.48 14.97
CA ASP A 383 29.33 -13.65 15.74
C ASP A 383 28.66 -12.59 14.85
N GLU A 384 29.38 -12.04 13.87
CA GLU A 384 28.86 -11.07 12.90
C GLU A 384 27.97 -11.75 11.86
N ARG A 385 28.37 -12.92 11.35
CA ARG A 385 27.57 -13.76 10.47
C ARG A 385 26.20 -14.05 11.08
N ASP A 386 26.17 -14.55 12.33
CA ASP A 386 24.93 -14.93 12.99
C ASP A 386 24.02 -13.72 13.26
N LYS A 387 24.59 -12.55 13.54
CA LYS A 387 23.83 -11.29 13.64
C LYS A 387 23.23 -10.86 12.32
N ASN A 388 23.98 -10.97 11.22
CA ASN A 388 23.51 -10.65 9.88
C ASN A 388 22.37 -11.60 9.47
N VAL A 389 22.53 -12.89 9.66
CA VAL A 389 21.50 -13.93 9.42
C VAL A 389 20.24 -13.62 10.25
N ALA A 390 20.36 -13.37 11.54
CA ALA A 390 19.21 -13.02 12.40
C ALA A 390 18.51 -11.74 11.95
N THR A 391 19.24 -10.77 11.41
CA THR A 391 18.67 -9.54 10.86
C THR A 391 17.87 -9.81 9.60
N ILE A 392 18.39 -10.66 8.70
CA ILE A 392 17.68 -11.04 7.47
C ILE A 392 16.40 -11.82 7.80
N HIS A 393 16.45 -12.77 8.75
CA HIS A 393 15.24 -13.49 9.20
C HIS A 393 14.15 -12.54 9.70
N ARG A 394 14.52 -11.56 10.53
CA ARG A 394 13.57 -10.54 11.03
C ARG A 394 12.97 -9.72 9.90
N LEU A 395 13.75 -9.37 8.87
CA LEU A 395 13.26 -8.64 7.70
C LEU A 395 12.31 -9.50 6.86
N LEU A 396 12.60 -10.78 6.68
CA LEU A 396 11.71 -11.73 6.01
C LEU A 396 10.37 -11.91 6.74
N ASP A 397 10.37 -11.86 8.08
CA ASP A 397 9.14 -11.93 8.88
C ASP A 397 8.26 -10.67 8.75
N GLN A 398 8.87 -9.53 8.41
CA GLN A 398 8.20 -8.26 8.20
C GLN A 398 7.82 -8.01 6.73
N ALA A 399 8.12 -8.96 5.84
CA ALA A 399 7.93 -8.80 4.40
C ALA A 399 6.45 -8.77 4.02
N ASP A 400 6.02 -7.63 3.48
CA ASP A 400 4.66 -7.42 2.95
C ASP A 400 4.58 -7.62 1.43
N ASN A 401 5.72 -7.75 0.75
CA ASN A 401 5.80 -7.97 -0.69
C ASN A 401 5.50 -9.44 -1.04
N GLU A 402 4.58 -9.69 -1.98
CA GLU A 402 4.17 -11.04 -2.40
C GLU A 402 5.33 -11.82 -3.00
N ASP A 403 6.17 -11.19 -3.82
CA ASP A 403 7.32 -11.86 -4.45
C ASP A 403 8.38 -12.24 -3.41
N LEU A 404 8.59 -11.39 -2.38
CA LEU A 404 9.49 -11.74 -1.28
C LEU A 404 8.91 -12.86 -0.41
N ARG A 405 7.59 -12.93 -0.21
CA ARG A 405 6.95 -14.05 0.49
C ARG A 405 7.16 -15.38 -0.23
N LEU A 406 7.05 -15.38 -1.56
CA LEU A 406 7.30 -16.57 -2.38
C LEU A 406 8.75 -17.06 -2.26
N LYS A 407 9.72 -16.12 -2.22
CA LYS A 407 11.14 -16.44 -2.02
C LYS A 407 11.58 -16.59 -0.56
N ALA A 408 10.77 -16.16 0.41
CA ALA A 408 11.18 -16.12 1.82
C ALA A 408 11.61 -17.47 2.37
N ASP A 409 10.88 -18.53 2.05
CA ASP A 409 11.23 -19.88 2.52
C ASP A 409 12.50 -20.42 1.87
N LEU A 410 12.73 -20.09 0.60
CA LEU A 410 13.97 -20.42 -0.11
C LEU A 410 15.17 -19.70 0.53
N ILE A 411 15.04 -18.42 0.78
CA ILE A 411 16.08 -17.61 1.43
C ILE A 411 16.36 -18.12 2.85
N ARG A 412 15.33 -18.45 3.65
CA ARG A 412 15.51 -19.04 4.99
C ARG A 412 16.27 -20.38 4.93
N LYS A 413 15.90 -21.25 3.99
CA LYS A 413 16.62 -22.53 3.80
C LYS A 413 18.09 -22.29 3.46
N PHE A 414 18.41 -21.33 2.62
CA PHE A 414 19.80 -20.98 2.30
C PHE A 414 20.55 -20.48 3.53
N LEU A 415 19.99 -19.53 4.27
CA LEU A 415 20.60 -18.97 5.48
C LEU A 415 20.82 -20.02 6.58
N ASP A 416 19.89 -20.96 6.76
CA ASP A 416 19.94 -21.93 7.85
C ASP A 416 20.80 -23.17 7.51
N LYS A 417 20.84 -23.58 6.24
CA LYS A 417 21.49 -24.83 5.84
C LYS A 417 22.81 -24.64 5.10
N VAL A 418 22.91 -23.60 4.27
CA VAL A 418 24.07 -23.41 3.38
C VAL A 418 25.07 -22.45 4.02
N VAL A 419 24.66 -21.26 4.43
CA VAL A 419 25.56 -20.24 5.00
C VAL A 419 26.43 -20.76 6.16
N PRO A 420 25.94 -21.57 7.10
CA PRO A 420 26.78 -22.07 8.21
C PRO A 420 27.91 -23.01 7.80
N VAL A 421 27.84 -23.62 6.62
CA VAL A 421 28.81 -24.62 6.12
C VAL A 421 29.71 -24.10 5.02
N LEU A 422 29.53 -22.84 4.59
CA LEU A 422 30.36 -22.21 3.57
C LEU A 422 31.77 -21.88 4.08
N ASP A 423 32.75 -22.02 3.22
CA ASP A 423 34.12 -21.58 3.46
C ASP A 423 34.21 -20.04 3.43
N LYS A 424 35.21 -19.51 4.15
CA LYS A 424 35.41 -18.05 4.31
C LYS A 424 35.64 -17.29 3.00
N GLU A 425 36.14 -17.98 1.99
CA GLU A 425 36.46 -17.42 0.66
C GLU A 425 35.34 -17.64 -0.36
N THR A 426 34.19 -18.24 0.05
CA THR A 426 33.09 -18.57 -0.87
C THR A 426 32.37 -17.30 -1.34
N ASN A 427 32.13 -17.22 -2.65
CA ASN A 427 31.26 -16.20 -3.23
C ASN A 427 29.79 -16.52 -2.91
N LEU A 428 29.16 -15.70 -2.07
CA LEU A 428 27.78 -15.91 -1.63
C LEU A 428 26.77 -15.81 -2.76
N ASP A 429 27.02 -15.03 -3.82
CA ASP A 429 26.13 -14.97 -4.98
C ASP A 429 26.14 -16.28 -5.76
N GLU A 430 27.32 -16.83 -6.01
CA GLU A 430 27.46 -18.11 -6.72
C GLU A 430 26.80 -19.22 -5.90
N ALA A 431 27.07 -19.26 -4.59
CA ALA A 431 26.50 -20.26 -3.69
C ALA A 431 24.95 -20.17 -3.60
N TYR A 432 24.40 -18.95 -3.61
CA TYR A 432 22.95 -18.76 -3.62
C TYR A 432 22.32 -19.20 -4.94
N ASN A 433 22.93 -18.85 -6.08
CA ASN A 433 22.41 -19.22 -7.39
C ASN A 433 22.45 -20.76 -7.60
N GLU A 434 23.52 -21.41 -7.20
CA GLU A 434 23.62 -22.89 -7.23
C GLU A 434 22.53 -23.53 -6.36
N PHE A 435 22.34 -23.04 -5.13
CA PHE A 435 21.30 -23.51 -4.24
C PHE A 435 19.88 -23.26 -4.79
N GLU A 436 19.65 -22.10 -5.42
CA GLU A 436 18.36 -21.75 -6.04
C GLU A 436 18.03 -22.71 -7.21
N GLU A 437 19.02 -23.06 -8.04
CA GLU A 437 18.87 -24.02 -9.13
C GLU A 437 18.55 -25.44 -8.58
N GLU A 438 19.30 -25.91 -7.58
CA GLU A 438 19.06 -27.21 -6.96
C GLU A 438 17.66 -27.32 -6.34
N GLU A 439 17.21 -26.31 -5.60
CA GLU A 439 15.85 -26.28 -5.00
C GLU A 439 14.77 -26.23 -6.08
N ARG A 440 15.00 -25.48 -7.18
CA ARG A 440 14.09 -25.43 -8.32
C ARG A 440 13.95 -26.78 -9.00
N GLU A 441 15.05 -27.46 -9.29
CA GLU A 441 15.05 -28.80 -9.87
C GLU A 441 14.35 -29.82 -8.96
N GLY A 442 14.59 -29.73 -7.66
CA GLY A 442 13.93 -30.55 -6.65
C GLY A 442 12.41 -30.34 -6.63
N GLU A 443 11.95 -29.11 -6.63
CA GLU A 443 10.51 -28.79 -6.69
C GLU A 443 9.84 -29.28 -7.97
N ILE A 444 10.51 -29.14 -9.11
CA ILE A 444 10.01 -29.63 -10.41
C ILE A 444 9.91 -31.15 -10.40
N TYR A 445 10.92 -31.85 -9.88
CA TYR A 445 10.92 -33.29 -9.77
C TYR A 445 9.78 -33.80 -8.88
N ASP A 446 9.64 -33.24 -7.69
CA ASP A 446 8.59 -33.63 -6.73
C ASP A 446 7.19 -33.34 -7.29
N PHE A 447 7.01 -32.20 -7.95
CA PHE A 447 5.73 -31.86 -8.60
C PHE A 447 5.41 -32.81 -9.74
N ALA A 448 6.38 -33.10 -10.61
CA ALA A 448 6.21 -34.04 -11.74
C ALA A 448 5.74 -35.42 -11.26
N GLN A 449 6.35 -35.94 -10.19
CA GLN A 449 5.92 -37.20 -9.55
C GLN A 449 4.47 -37.13 -9.05
N ASN A 450 4.07 -36.02 -8.42
CA ASN A 450 2.73 -35.82 -7.87
C ASN A 450 1.62 -35.73 -8.94
N VAL A 451 1.95 -35.25 -10.15
CA VAL A 451 1.01 -35.16 -11.27
C VAL A 451 1.16 -36.30 -12.29
N GLU A 452 2.07 -37.26 -12.01
CA GLU A 452 2.38 -38.40 -12.88
C GLU A 452 2.83 -37.97 -14.29
N LEU A 453 3.74 -37.01 -14.34
CA LEU A 453 4.42 -36.53 -15.55
C LEU A 453 5.93 -36.73 -15.43
N GLU A 454 6.62 -36.73 -16.57
CA GLU A 454 8.08 -36.66 -16.60
C GLU A 454 8.55 -35.24 -16.25
N PRO A 455 9.62 -35.03 -15.49
CA PRO A 455 10.15 -33.70 -15.16
C PRO A 455 10.47 -32.85 -16.39
N THR A 456 10.88 -33.47 -17.49
CA THR A 456 11.15 -32.82 -18.78
C THR A 456 9.89 -32.14 -19.36
N VAL A 457 8.72 -32.74 -19.20
CA VAL A 457 7.43 -32.17 -19.66
C VAL A 457 7.06 -30.94 -18.83
N VAL A 458 7.29 -31.00 -17.51
CA VAL A 458 7.05 -29.85 -16.63
C VAL A 458 8.00 -28.70 -16.97
N ASN A 459 9.28 -28.99 -17.25
CA ASN A 459 10.23 -27.99 -17.73
C ASN A 459 9.84 -27.35 -19.06
N GLU A 460 9.26 -28.12 -19.99
CA GLU A 460 8.73 -27.55 -21.23
C GLU A 460 7.57 -26.56 -20.97
N PHE A 461 6.71 -26.84 -20.01
CA PHE A 461 5.62 -25.94 -19.61
C PHE A 461 6.15 -24.66 -18.95
N LEU A 462 7.17 -24.78 -18.11
CA LEU A 462 7.84 -23.62 -17.51
C LEU A 462 8.49 -22.75 -18.58
N ALA A 463 9.26 -23.33 -19.48
CA ALA A 463 9.90 -22.60 -20.58
C ALA A 463 8.90 -21.91 -21.52
N GLU A 464 7.75 -22.56 -21.81
CA GLU A 464 6.67 -21.96 -22.60
C GLU A 464 6.09 -20.74 -21.88
N TYR A 465 5.83 -20.86 -20.59
CA TYR A 465 5.27 -19.77 -19.79
C TYR A 465 6.27 -18.61 -19.59
N GLU A 466 7.53 -18.91 -19.34
CA GLU A 466 8.62 -17.92 -19.23
C GLU A 466 8.80 -17.11 -20.52
N TYR A 467 8.64 -17.76 -21.68
CA TYR A 467 8.81 -17.11 -22.98
C TYR A 467 7.56 -16.30 -23.41
N SER A 468 6.35 -16.81 -23.16
CA SER A 468 5.10 -16.27 -23.74
C SER A 468 4.17 -15.57 -22.74
N GLY A 469 4.46 -15.71 -21.43
CA GLY A 469 3.57 -15.25 -20.36
C GLY A 469 2.25 -16.03 -20.27
N SER A 470 2.11 -17.13 -21.04
CA SER A 470 0.89 -17.93 -21.09
C SER A 470 1.20 -19.40 -21.35
N LEU A 471 0.36 -20.29 -20.82
CA LEU A 471 0.47 -21.74 -21.03
C LEU A 471 -0.72 -22.24 -21.83
N ASN A 472 -0.47 -23.04 -22.88
CA ASN A 472 -1.54 -23.58 -23.72
C ASN A 472 -2.27 -24.74 -23.03
N ARG A 473 -3.55 -24.51 -22.68
CA ARG A 473 -4.39 -25.48 -21.95
C ARG A 473 -4.63 -26.79 -22.72
N GLU A 474 -4.70 -26.76 -24.05
CA GLU A 474 -4.88 -27.95 -24.89
C GLU A 474 -3.60 -28.80 -24.83
N ARG A 475 -2.42 -28.20 -24.99
CA ARG A 475 -1.12 -28.88 -24.90
C ARG A 475 -0.93 -29.56 -23.54
N VAL A 476 -1.24 -28.85 -22.44
CA VAL A 476 -1.20 -29.46 -21.09
C VAL A 476 -2.20 -30.63 -20.99
N SER A 477 -3.41 -30.47 -21.54
CA SER A 477 -4.42 -31.49 -21.52
C SER A 477 -4.01 -32.76 -22.25
N ASP A 478 -3.24 -32.68 -23.34
CA ASP A 478 -2.80 -33.82 -24.14
C ASP A 478 -1.78 -34.69 -23.43
N GLN A 479 -1.03 -34.13 -22.50
CA GLN A 479 -0.04 -34.86 -21.69
C GLN A 479 -0.63 -35.57 -20.47
N ILE A 480 -1.92 -35.34 -20.14
CA ILE A 480 -2.52 -35.87 -18.93
C ILE A 480 -3.51 -36.99 -19.27
N ASN A 481 -3.37 -38.15 -18.63
CA ASN A 481 -4.32 -39.25 -18.73
C ASN A 481 -5.31 -39.25 -17.55
N GLY A 482 -6.57 -39.67 -17.80
CA GLY A 482 -7.57 -39.85 -16.74
C GLY A 482 -9.00 -39.43 -17.10
N SER A 483 -9.92 -39.58 -16.14
CA SER A 483 -11.30 -39.14 -16.29
C SER A 483 -11.39 -37.61 -16.32
N PHE A 484 -12.41 -37.05 -16.99
CA PHE A 484 -12.60 -35.62 -17.22
C PHE A 484 -12.40 -34.74 -15.94
N ILE A 485 -12.96 -35.17 -14.79
CA ILE A 485 -12.85 -34.43 -13.52
C ILE A 485 -11.41 -34.46 -12.96
N LYS A 486 -10.75 -35.63 -13.00
CA LYS A 486 -9.36 -35.78 -12.55
C LYS A 486 -8.41 -35.00 -13.44
N LYS A 487 -8.64 -35.05 -14.76
CA LYS A 487 -7.86 -34.34 -15.76
C LYS A 487 -7.93 -32.81 -15.54
N ARG A 488 -9.12 -32.26 -15.32
CA ARG A 488 -9.31 -30.83 -15.04
C ARG A 488 -8.55 -30.38 -13.80
N ARG A 489 -8.65 -31.11 -12.68
CA ARG A 489 -7.92 -30.80 -11.45
C ARG A 489 -6.40 -30.84 -11.62
N LYS A 490 -5.88 -31.81 -12.39
CA LYS A 490 -4.44 -31.87 -12.67
C LYS A 490 -3.99 -30.68 -13.54
N ILE A 491 -4.77 -30.29 -14.54
CA ILE A 491 -4.50 -29.11 -15.39
C ILE A 491 -4.43 -27.84 -14.51
N ASP A 492 -5.43 -27.60 -13.69
CA ASP A 492 -5.48 -26.40 -12.85
C ASP A 492 -4.26 -26.36 -11.89
N ARG A 493 -3.85 -27.48 -11.30
CA ARG A 493 -2.63 -27.60 -10.49
C ARG A 493 -1.33 -27.34 -11.26
N ILE A 494 -1.25 -27.78 -12.52
CA ILE A 494 -0.08 -27.51 -13.37
C ILE A 494 0.03 -26.02 -13.68
N PHE A 495 -1.10 -25.35 -14.00
CA PHE A 495 -1.11 -23.91 -14.21
C PHE A 495 -0.67 -23.16 -12.97
N GLU A 496 -1.21 -23.49 -11.81
CA GLU A 496 -0.85 -22.89 -10.52
C GLU A 496 0.66 -23.08 -10.23
N PHE A 497 1.17 -24.29 -10.33
CA PHE A 497 2.58 -24.59 -10.11
C PHE A 497 3.50 -23.82 -11.08
N VAL A 498 3.17 -23.82 -12.39
CA VAL A 498 3.99 -23.11 -13.40
C VAL A 498 4.04 -21.62 -13.10
N MET A 499 2.91 -21.00 -12.76
CA MET A 499 2.86 -19.58 -12.41
C MET A 499 3.65 -19.27 -11.12
N GLU A 500 3.48 -20.05 -10.08
CA GLU A 500 4.17 -19.86 -8.79
C GLU A 500 5.66 -20.12 -8.90
N ASN A 501 6.07 -21.21 -9.55
CA ASN A 501 7.48 -21.57 -9.73
C ASN A 501 8.19 -20.51 -10.57
N THR A 502 7.59 -20.08 -11.69
CA THR A 502 8.17 -19.00 -12.51
C THR A 502 8.34 -17.71 -11.70
N ARG A 503 7.32 -17.27 -10.95
CA ARG A 503 7.45 -16.07 -10.10
C ARG A 503 8.48 -16.24 -8.98
N LYS A 504 8.60 -17.42 -8.40
CA LYS A 504 9.53 -17.71 -7.30
C LYS A 504 10.98 -17.72 -7.76
N PHE A 505 11.28 -18.28 -8.95
CA PHE A 505 12.62 -18.51 -9.46
C PHE A 505 13.01 -17.60 -10.65
N MET A 506 12.13 -16.78 -11.19
CA MET A 506 12.55 -15.75 -12.15
C MET A 506 13.52 -14.78 -11.46
N SER A 507 14.65 -14.56 -12.09
CA SER A 507 15.60 -13.51 -11.71
C SER A 507 14.88 -12.16 -11.76
N VAL A 508 14.90 -11.43 -10.67
CA VAL A 508 14.41 -10.05 -10.56
C VAL A 508 15.32 -9.12 -11.32
#